data_5c0c37985746e501defd201a34bb5241
#
_entry.id   5c0c37985746e501defd201a34bb5241
#
_cell.length_a   1.000
_cell.length_b   1.000
_cell.length_c   1.000
_cell.angle_alpha   90.00
_cell.angle_beta   90.00
_cell.angle_gamma   90.00
#
_symmetry.space_group_name_H-M   'P 1'
#
loop_
_entity.id
_entity.type
_entity.pdbx_description
1 polymer ?
#
loop_
_entity_poly.entity_id
_entity_poly.type
_entity_poly.pdbx_seq_one_letter_code
_entity_poly.pdbx_strand_id
1 'polypeptide(L)'
;LRNQADGYEQFLPEIRKATPEWAQGITGIPAEVIEELAHVYGKAKAPAIVLGSGLSRYGNGGMTVRLITILSAFTGAWKRPGGGICGCDHNLGDFVDTKRITRPDLRKEPARIVNINQLSSALNAEGKDKIRAFYVYAGNPVNSVCNQTGLSKGVAREDLFTVVHERFMTDTALYADIILPATFSVEQTDCFKPYGYGTFA
;
A
#
# COMPACT_ATOMS: atom_id res chain seq x y z
N LEU A 1 -7.98 -2.51 -30.39
CA LEU A 1 -8.52 -1.82 -29.20
C LEU A 1 -9.91 -1.25 -29.45
N ARG A 2 -10.16 -0.55 -30.58
CA ARG A 2 -11.49 0.05 -30.85
C ARG A 2 -12.68 -0.89 -30.64
N ASN A 3 -12.53 -2.16 -31.00
CA ASN A 3 -13.59 -3.17 -30.92
C ASN A 3 -13.48 -4.07 -29.66
N GLN A 4 -12.60 -3.76 -28.72
CA GLN A 4 -12.27 -4.62 -27.57
C GLN A 4 -12.21 -3.86 -26.24
N ALA A 5 -12.42 -2.55 -26.25
CA ALA A 5 -12.37 -1.71 -25.05
C ALA A 5 -13.52 -0.72 -25.03
N ASP A 6 -14.30 -0.74 -23.97
CA ASP A 6 -15.33 0.27 -23.73
C ASP A 6 -14.68 1.62 -23.38
N GLY A 7 -15.25 2.69 -23.92
CA GLY A 7 -14.77 4.05 -23.63
C GLY A 7 -13.52 4.50 -24.40
N TYR A 8 -13.02 3.72 -25.35
CA TYR A 8 -11.83 4.06 -26.13
C TYR A 8 -11.94 5.40 -26.86
N GLU A 9 -13.05 5.62 -27.57
CA GLU A 9 -13.28 6.83 -28.36
C GLU A 9 -13.43 8.09 -27.48
N GLN A 10 -13.99 7.94 -26.27
CA GLN A 10 -14.11 9.03 -25.30
C GLN A 10 -12.76 9.37 -24.65
N PHE A 11 -11.88 8.38 -24.49
CA PHE A 11 -10.58 8.55 -23.85
C PHE A 11 -9.52 9.17 -24.77
N LEU A 12 -9.59 8.92 -26.08
CA LEU A 12 -8.61 9.42 -27.06
C LEU A 12 -8.40 10.94 -27.05
N PRO A 13 -9.45 11.78 -27.03
CA PRO A 13 -9.28 13.23 -26.99
C PRO A 13 -8.53 13.71 -25.73
N GLU A 14 -8.75 13.04 -24.59
CA GLU A 14 -8.08 13.38 -23.34
C GLU A 14 -6.60 13.00 -23.35
N ILE A 15 -6.25 11.83 -23.89
CA ILE A 15 -4.83 11.43 -24.04
C ILE A 15 -4.08 12.41 -24.93
N ARG A 16 -4.69 12.88 -26.01
CA ARG A 16 -4.04 13.79 -26.97
C ARG A 16 -3.68 15.15 -26.37
N LYS A 17 -4.29 15.55 -25.27
CA LYS A 17 -3.95 16.78 -24.53
C LYS A 17 -2.68 16.60 -23.68
N ALA A 18 -2.40 15.37 -23.27
CA ALA A 18 -1.22 15.04 -22.46
C ALA A 18 -0.02 14.72 -23.37
N THR A 19 0.57 15.74 -24.00
CA THR A 19 1.74 15.59 -24.87
C THR A 19 3.02 15.37 -24.06
N PRO A 20 4.10 14.88 -24.68
CA PRO A 20 5.41 14.79 -24.01
C PRO A 20 5.89 16.14 -23.46
N GLU A 21 5.67 17.26 -24.19
CA GLU A 21 6.04 18.61 -23.74
C GLU A 21 5.20 19.05 -22.53
N TRP A 22 3.89 18.74 -22.52
CA TRP A 22 3.05 18.98 -21.35
C TRP A 22 3.56 18.19 -20.14
N ALA A 23 3.93 16.92 -20.34
CA ALA A 23 4.48 16.08 -19.27
C ALA A 23 5.85 16.58 -18.79
N GLN A 24 6.72 17.04 -19.70
CA GLN A 24 7.99 17.69 -19.35
C GLN A 24 7.77 18.89 -18.42
N GLY A 25 6.79 19.74 -18.72
CA GLY A 25 6.48 20.90 -17.91
C GLY A 25 6.06 20.57 -16.46
N ILE A 26 5.54 19.37 -16.22
CA ILE A 26 5.09 18.91 -14.90
C ILE A 26 6.19 18.11 -14.18
N THR A 27 6.86 17.21 -14.90
CA THR A 27 7.78 16.22 -14.32
C THR A 27 9.23 16.67 -14.31
N GLY A 28 9.60 17.62 -15.18
CA GLY A 28 10.98 18.01 -15.45
C GLY A 28 11.75 16.98 -16.31
N ILE A 29 11.12 15.89 -16.76
CA ILE A 29 11.72 14.89 -17.64
C ILE A 29 11.63 15.43 -19.07
N PRO A 30 12.74 15.46 -19.85
CA PRO A 30 12.72 15.92 -21.25
C PRO A 30 11.73 15.14 -22.11
N ALA A 31 11.04 15.84 -23.03
CA ALA A 31 10.01 15.24 -23.89
C ALA A 31 10.57 14.08 -24.71
N GLU A 32 11.79 14.20 -25.21
CA GLU A 32 12.48 13.18 -26.00
C GLU A 32 12.69 11.88 -25.21
N VAL A 33 12.97 11.98 -23.90
CA VAL A 33 13.14 10.81 -23.00
C VAL A 33 11.79 10.11 -22.79
N ILE A 34 10.71 10.88 -22.67
CA ILE A 34 9.35 10.33 -22.53
C ILE A 34 8.95 9.59 -23.81
N GLU A 35 9.24 10.16 -24.97
CA GLU A 35 9.00 9.52 -26.27
C GLU A 35 9.83 8.26 -26.47
N GLU A 36 11.13 8.31 -26.12
CA GLU A 36 12.00 7.14 -26.17
C GLU A 36 11.47 6.00 -25.31
N LEU A 37 11.06 6.29 -24.06
CA LEU A 37 10.45 5.31 -23.16
C LEU A 37 9.19 4.70 -23.77
N ALA A 38 8.33 5.53 -24.38
CA ALA A 38 7.10 5.06 -25.03
C ALA A 38 7.42 4.12 -26.21
N HIS A 39 8.43 4.45 -27.00
CA HIS A 39 8.89 3.60 -28.10
C HIS A 39 9.50 2.28 -27.63
N VAL A 40 10.36 2.31 -26.62
CA VAL A 40 10.96 1.10 -26.02
C VAL A 40 9.86 0.19 -25.48
N TYR A 41 8.94 0.74 -24.70
CA TYR A 41 7.84 -0.02 -24.13
C TYR A 41 6.91 -0.59 -25.21
N GLY A 42 6.55 0.22 -26.21
CA GLY A 42 5.65 -0.18 -27.30
C GLY A 42 6.24 -1.23 -28.25
N LYS A 43 7.56 -1.24 -28.45
CA LYS A 43 8.26 -2.21 -29.32
C LYS A 43 8.65 -3.50 -28.59
N ALA A 44 8.63 -3.52 -27.27
CA ALA A 44 8.99 -4.70 -26.50
C ALA A 44 8.06 -5.88 -26.79
N LYS A 45 8.63 -7.09 -26.91
CA LYS A 45 7.83 -8.31 -27.19
C LYS A 45 6.83 -8.63 -26.08
N ALA A 46 7.23 -8.48 -24.84
CA ALA A 46 6.40 -8.73 -23.66
C ALA A 46 6.71 -7.66 -22.59
N PRO A 47 6.28 -6.40 -22.80
CA PRO A 47 6.54 -5.35 -21.82
C PRO A 47 5.82 -5.66 -20.51
N ALA A 48 6.54 -5.51 -19.39
CA ALA A 48 6.00 -5.70 -18.06
C ALA A 48 6.22 -4.46 -17.20
N ILE A 49 5.26 -4.16 -16.34
CA ILE A 49 5.35 -3.08 -15.36
C ILE A 49 5.14 -3.69 -13.97
N VAL A 50 6.07 -3.42 -13.06
CA VAL A 50 5.93 -3.78 -11.64
C VAL A 50 5.47 -2.55 -10.88
N LEU A 51 4.30 -2.65 -10.24
CA LEU A 51 3.72 -1.58 -9.44
C LEU A 51 4.02 -1.77 -7.96
N GLY A 52 4.68 -0.79 -7.37
CA GLY A 52 4.83 -0.72 -5.92
C GLY A 52 3.60 -0.11 -5.24
N SER A 53 3.40 -0.42 -3.96
CA SER A 53 2.28 0.08 -3.17
C SER A 53 2.35 1.59 -2.85
N GLY A 54 3.49 2.24 -3.13
CA GLY A 54 3.64 3.68 -2.96
C GLY A 54 2.63 4.51 -3.76
N LEU A 55 2.27 4.07 -4.97
CA LEU A 55 1.29 4.74 -5.83
C LEU A 55 -0.11 4.86 -5.18
N SER A 56 -0.49 3.91 -4.34
CA SER A 56 -1.78 3.94 -3.64
C SER A 56 -1.81 4.85 -2.41
N ARG A 57 -0.69 5.49 -2.06
CA ARG A 57 -0.57 6.35 -0.88
C ARG A 57 -1.00 7.81 -1.13
N TYR A 58 -1.35 8.15 -2.35
CA TYR A 58 -1.80 9.48 -2.75
C TYR A 58 -3.31 9.52 -2.97
N GLY A 59 -3.90 10.71 -2.81
CA GLY A 59 -5.34 10.91 -2.98
C GLY A 59 -5.89 10.51 -4.36
N ASN A 60 -5.05 10.55 -5.39
CA ASN A 60 -5.40 10.12 -6.75
C ASN A 60 -4.74 8.78 -7.16
N GLY A 61 -4.23 8.02 -6.20
CA GLY A 61 -3.46 6.80 -6.45
C GLY A 61 -4.19 5.77 -7.28
N GLY A 62 -5.48 5.55 -7.03
CA GLY A 62 -6.29 4.61 -7.80
C GLY A 62 -6.38 4.97 -9.28
N MET A 63 -6.54 6.26 -9.63
CA MET A 63 -6.55 6.71 -11.02
C MET A 63 -5.16 6.58 -11.65
N THR A 64 -4.11 6.89 -10.93
CA THR A 64 -2.72 6.72 -11.40
C THR A 64 -2.44 5.25 -11.76
N VAL A 65 -2.76 4.32 -10.88
CA VAL A 65 -2.63 2.88 -11.15
C VAL A 65 -3.45 2.47 -12.37
N ARG A 66 -4.69 2.94 -12.47
CA ARG A 66 -5.57 2.67 -13.61
C ARG A 66 -4.98 3.15 -14.93
N LEU A 67 -4.44 4.37 -14.98
CA LEU A 67 -3.80 4.92 -16.18
C LEU A 67 -2.56 4.13 -16.59
N ILE A 68 -1.72 3.74 -15.63
CA ILE A 68 -0.55 2.88 -15.91
C ILE A 68 -1.01 1.51 -16.43
N THR A 69 -2.08 0.96 -15.87
CA THR A 69 -2.66 -0.33 -16.32
C THR A 69 -3.11 -0.30 -17.77
N ILE A 70 -3.63 0.83 -18.24
CA ILE A 70 -4.06 1.02 -19.63
C ILE A 70 -2.90 0.87 -20.62
N LEU A 71 -1.65 1.19 -20.25
CA LEU A 71 -0.49 0.99 -21.12
C LEU A 71 -0.34 -0.47 -21.55
N SER A 72 -0.57 -1.42 -20.66
CA SER A 72 -0.54 -2.85 -20.99
C SER A 72 -1.69 -3.26 -21.92
N ALA A 73 -2.85 -2.59 -21.84
CA ALA A 73 -3.95 -2.79 -22.78
C ALA A 73 -3.58 -2.28 -24.17
N PHE A 74 -2.99 -1.09 -24.29
CA PHE A 74 -2.57 -0.52 -25.57
C PHE A 74 -1.55 -1.37 -26.32
N THR A 75 -0.61 -1.97 -25.60
CA THR A 75 0.43 -2.84 -26.21
C THR A 75 -0.02 -4.29 -26.36
N GLY A 76 -1.16 -4.68 -25.79
CA GLY A 76 -1.61 -6.07 -25.75
C GLY A 76 -0.69 -6.96 -24.90
N ALA A 77 0.03 -6.38 -23.94
CA ALA A 77 1.03 -7.05 -23.13
C ALA A 77 0.48 -8.25 -22.36
N TRP A 78 -0.77 -8.19 -21.86
CA TRP A 78 -1.41 -9.30 -21.14
C TRP A 78 -1.63 -10.58 -21.95
N LYS A 79 -1.60 -10.48 -23.29
CA LYS A 79 -1.72 -11.66 -24.15
C LYS A 79 -0.39 -12.40 -24.34
N ARG A 80 0.68 -11.93 -23.72
CA ARG A 80 2.05 -12.43 -23.91
C ARG A 80 2.61 -12.95 -22.59
N PRO A 81 3.14 -14.17 -22.54
CA PRO A 81 3.81 -14.69 -21.34
C PRO A 81 4.92 -13.73 -20.89
N GLY A 82 4.89 -13.36 -19.60
CA GLY A 82 5.82 -12.41 -18.98
C GLY A 82 5.50 -10.94 -19.20
N GLY A 83 4.47 -10.61 -20.01
CA GLY A 83 4.00 -9.22 -20.20
C GLY A 83 2.84 -8.85 -19.29
N GLY A 84 2.55 -7.57 -19.21
CA GLY A 84 1.41 -7.05 -18.46
C GLY A 84 1.82 -6.27 -17.21
N ILE A 85 0.98 -6.31 -16.18
CA ILE A 85 1.24 -5.63 -14.92
C ILE A 85 1.32 -6.64 -13.79
N CYS A 86 2.36 -6.49 -12.99
CA CYS A 86 2.55 -7.21 -11.75
C CYS A 86 2.41 -6.22 -10.59
N GLY A 87 1.48 -6.46 -9.68
CA GLY A 87 1.29 -5.69 -8.45
C GLY A 87 1.61 -6.53 -7.23
N CYS A 88 1.51 -5.91 -6.06
CA CYS A 88 1.55 -6.66 -4.80
C CYS A 88 0.30 -7.52 -4.70
N ASP A 89 0.46 -8.81 -4.84
CA ASP A 89 -0.62 -9.78 -4.62
C ASP A 89 -0.73 -10.10 -3.13
N HIS A 90 -1.89 -9.80 -2.57
CA HIS A 90 -2.18 -10.03 -1.15
C HIS A 90 -3.13 -11.22 -0.93
N ASN A 91 -3.32 -12.09 -1.92
CA ASN A 91 -4.27 -13.21 -1.85
C ASN A 91 -3.77 -14.37 -0.96
N LEU A 92 -3.44 -14.05 0.30
CA LEU A 92 -3.15 -15.07 1.30
C LEU A 92 -4.37 -15.98 1.54
N GLY A 93 -5.58 -15.43 1.37
CA GLY A 93 -6.84 -16.15 1.59
C GLY A 93 -7.08 -17.31 0.64
N ASP A 94 -6.41 -17.38 -0.52
CA ASP A 94 -6.56 -18.47 -1.48
C ASP A 94 -5.84 -19.74 -1.02
N PHE A 95 -4.88 -19.62 -0.10
CA PHE A 95 -4.01 -20.71 0.34
C PHE A 95 -4.11 -21.02 1.83
N VAL A 96 -4.61 -20.06 2.61
CA VAL A 96 -4.72 -20.16 4.07
C VAL A 96 -6.14 -19.87 4.50
N ASP A 97 -6.70 -20.75 5.34
CA ASP A 97 -8.00 -20.49 5.98
C ASP A 97 -7.85 -19.34 7.00
N THR A 98 -7.97 -18.13 6.50
CA THR A 98 -7.83 -16.91 7.32
C THR A 98 -8.85 -16.83 8.45
N LYS A 99 -10.01 -17.52 8.35
CA LYS A 99 -11.02 -17.55 9.42
C LYS A 99 -10.50 -18.25 10.67
N ARG A 100 -9.65 -19.28 10.50
CA ARG A 100 -9.01 -19.95 11.65
C ARG A 100 -8.05 -19.04 12.41
N ILE A 101 -7.43 -18.09 11.73
CA ILE A 101 -6.49 -17.14 12.32
C ILE A 101 -7.24 -15.96 12.93
N THR A 102 -8.15 -15.36 12.17
CA THR A 102 -8.86 -14.14 12.57
C THR A 102 -9.99 -14.40 13.55
N ARG A 103 -10.47 -15.65 13.67
CA ARG A 103 -11.52 -16.10 14.59
C ARG A 103 -12.70 -15.13 14.68
N PRO A 104 -13.38 -14.82 13.54
CA PRO A 104 -14.52 -13.90 13.52
C PRO A 104 -15.68 -14.38 14.41
N ASP A 105 -15.75 -15.70 14.68
CA ASP A 105 -16.70 -16.34 15.58
C ASP A 105 -16.58 -15.86 17.05
N LEU A 106 -15.39 -15.42 17.46
CA LEU A 106 -15.14 -14.90 18.81
C LEU A 106 -15.52 -13.41 18.96
N ARG A 107 -15.76 -12.71 17.86
CA ARG A 107 -16.13 -11.30 17.88
C ARG A 107 -17.62 -11.15 18.21
N LYS A 108 -17.92 -10.70 19.42
CA LYS A 108 -19.31 -10.49 19.90
C LYS A 108 -19.94 -9.20 19.34
N GLU A 109 -19.13 -8.15 19.21
CA GLU A 109 -19.58 -6.83 18.77
C GLU A 109 -18.65 -6.27 17.68
N PRO A 110 -19.16 -5.42 16.76
CA PRO A 110 -18.31 -4.72 15.81
C PRO A 110 -17.35 -3.78 16.54
N ALA A 111 -16.06 -3.93 16.31
CA ALA A 111 -15.07 -2.98 16.82
C ALA A 111 -15.06 -1.71 15.97
N ARG A 112 -14.86 -0.55 16.60
CA ARG A 112 -14.57 0.70 15.90
C ARG A 112 -13.27 0.53 15.10
N ILE A 113 -13.31 0.88 13.82
CA ILE A 113 -12.14 0.86 12.94
C ILE A 113 -11.65 2.29 12.78
N VAL A 114 -10.35 2.49 13.00
CA VAL A 114 -9.68 3.77 12.77
C VAL A 114 -8.83 3.65 11.50
N ASN A 115 -8.97 4.60 10.58
CA ASN A 115 -8.08 4.69 9.44
C ASN A 115 -6.66 4.99 9.93
N ILE A 116 -5.67 4.21 9.52
CA ILE A 116 -4.27 4.36 9.94
C ILE A 116 -3.72 5.76 9.65
N ASN A 117 -4.12 6.40 8.55
CA ASN A 117 -3.71 7.76 8.23
C ASN A 117 -4.29 8.83 9.17
N GLN A 118 -5.31 8.47 9.97
CA GLN A 118 -5.94 9.31 10.98
C GLN A 118 -5.58 8.88 12.40
N LEU A 119 -4.60 8.00 12.56
CA LEU A 119 -4.21 7.48 13.87
C LEU A 119 -3.81 8.60 14.83
N SER A 120 -3.07 9.59 14.35
CA SER A 120 -2.71 10.79 15.14
C SER A 120 -3.94 11.49 15.70
N SER A 121 -4.94 11.76 14.86
CA SER A 121 -6.20 12.40 15.31
C SER A 121 -6.98 11.52 16.28
N ALA A 122 -7.00 10.22 16.05
CA ALA A 122 -7.70 9.27 16.93
C ALA A 122 -7.05 9.16 18.32
N LEU A 123 -5.71 9.14 18.38
CA LEU A 123 -4.98 9.11 19.66
C LEU A 123 -5.12 10.41 20.46
N ASN A 124 -5.35 11.55 19.79
CA ASN A 124 -5.57 12.84 20.43
C ASN A 124 -7.06 13.19 20.60
N ALA A 125 -7.97 12.27 20.28
CA ALA A 125 -9.41 12.50 20.45
C ALA A 125 -9.80 12.52 21.94
N GLU A 126 -10.82 13.34 22.26
CA GLU A 126 -11.35 13.47 23.59
C GLU A 126 -12.81 12.93 23.68
N GLY A 127 -13.34 12.88 24.89
CA GLY A 127 -14.72 12.47 25.15
C GLY A 127 -14.96 10.99 24.88
N LYS A 128 -16.07 10.65 24.24
CA LYS A 128 -16.47 9.27 23.97
C LYS A 128 -15.55 8.51 23.04
N ASP A 129 -14.83 9.22 22.21
CA ASP A 129 -13.92 8.64 21.19
C ASP A 129 -12.48 8.50 21.69
N LYS A 130 -12.21 8.89 22.93
CA LYS A 130 -10.89 8.83 23.55
C LYS A 130 -10.37 7.41 23.64
N ILE A 131 -9.18 7.18 23.08
CA ILE A 131 -8.44 5.91 23.20
C ILE A 131 -7.70 5.92 24.54
N ARG A 132 -7.89 4.86 25.33
CA ARG A 132 -7.27 4.69 26.67
C ARG A 132 -6.24 3.59 26.71
N ALA A 133 -6.21 2.70 25.72
CA ALA A 133 -5.22 1.66 25.60
C ALA A 133 -4.80 1.53 24.12
N PHE A 134 -3.51 1.37 23.89
CA PHE A 134 -2.93 1.24 22.57
C PHE A 134 -1.99 0.05 22.54
N TYR A 135 -2.33 -0.98 21.77
CA TYR A 135 -1.48 -2.15 21.58
C TYR A 135 -0.86 -2.10 20.17
N VAL A 136 0.45 -2.03 20.12
CA VAL A 136 1.21 -2.05 18.87
C VAL A 136 1.82 -3.42 18.68
N TYR A 137 1.53 -4.04 17.55
CA TYR A 137 2.05 -5.35 17.19
C TYR A 137 2.82 -5.26 15.88
N ALA A 138 4.09 -5.61 15.90
CA ALA A 138 4.99 -5.65 14.74
C ALA A 138 4.96 -4.34 13.92
N GLY A 139 5.13 -3.19 14.58
CA GLY A 139 5.06 -1.90 13.91
C GLY A 139 5.71 -0.75 14.66
N ASN A 140 6.08 0.29 13.91
CA ASN A 140 6.64 1.53 14.45
C ASN A 140 5.81 2.74 13.96
N PRO A 141 4.55 2.90 14.41
CA PRO A 141 3.67 3.96 13.94
C PRO A 141 4.22 5.36 14.14
N VAL A 142 4.94 5.65 15.20
CA VAL A 142 5.53 6.99 15.44
C VAL A 142 6.46 7.39 14.31
N ASN A 143 7.16 6.45 13.68
CA ASN A 143 8.07 6.72 12.57
C ASN A 143 7.41 6.54 11.19
N SER A 144 6.49 5.59 11.06
CA SER A 144 6.00 5.14 9.75
C SER A 144 4.64 5.69 9.33
N VAL A 145 3.90 6.33 10.22
CA VAL A 145 2.56 6.85 9.94
C VAL A 145 2.58 8.38 9.80
N CYS A 146 1.64 8.90 9.01
CA CYS A 146 1.52 10.35 8.76
C CYS A 146 1.32 11.16 10.06
N ASN A 147 1.79 12.42 10.06
CA ASN A 147 1.69 13.35 11.18
C ASN A 147 2.43 12.87 12.43
N GLN A 148 3.73 12.65 12.29
CA GLN A 148 4.62 12.19 13.36
C GLN A 148 4.51 13.04 14.64
N THR A 149 4.49 14.36 14.52
CA THR A 149 4.35 15.27 15.68
C THR A 149 3.08 15.00 16.47
N GLY A 150 1.95 14.84 15.79
CA GLY A 150 0.69 14.51 16.44
C GLY A 150 0.66 13.11 17.02
N LEU A 151 1.33 12.15 16.36
CA LEU A 151 1.47 10.78 16.89
C LEU A 151 2.30 10.76 18.16
N SER A 152 3.47 11.39 18.16
CA SER A 152 4.34 11.49 19.36
C SER A 152 3.59 12.12 20.54
N LYS A 153 2.81 13.19 20.28
CA LYS A 153 1.95 13.80 21.29
C LYS A 153 0.90 12.84 21.81
N GLY A 154 0.26 12.08 20.90
CA GLY A 154 -0.80 11.14 21.26
C GLY A 154 -0.31 9.96 22.09
N VAL A 155 0.85 9.37 21.73
CA VAL A 155 1.42 8.24 22.48
C VAL A 155 2.09 8.66 23.79
N ALA A 156 2.54 9.92 23.91
CA ALA A 156 3.12 10.46 25.13
C ALA A 156 2.07 10.85 26.20
N ARG A 157 0.80 10.65 25.96
CA ARG A 157 -0.27 10.96 26.94
C ARG A 157 -0.16 10.05 28.15
N GLU A 158 -0.16 10.62 29.35
CA GLU A 158 -0.10 9.89 30.65
C GLU A 158 -1.33 9.00 30.89
N ASP A 159 -2.47 9.32 30.27
CA ASP A 159 -3.72 8.57 30.41
C ASP A 159 -3.95 7.54 29.27
N LEU A 160 -2.93 7.28 28.46
CA LEU A 160 -2.92 6.24 27.43
C LEU A 160 -2.01 5.08 27.86
N PHE A 161 -2.59 3.94 28.18
CA PHE A 161 -1.82 2.74 28.44
C PHE A 161 -1.31 2.12 27.13
N THR A 162 0.00 2.07 26.95
CA THR A 162 0.64 1.63 25.69
C THR A 162 1.44 0.34 25.88
N VAL A 163 1.09 -0.68 25.09
CA VAL A 163 1.84 -1.94 25.01
C VAL A 163 2.45 -2.08 23.61
N VAL A 164 3.73 -2.37 23.55
CA VAL A 164 4.44 -2.60 22.27
C VAL A 164 5.00 -4.00 22.23
N HIS A 165 4.57 -4.80 21.25
CA HIS A 165 5.08 -6.14 20.98
C HIS A 165 5.94 -6.08 19.71
N GLU A 166 7.25 -6.01 19.90
CA GLU A 166 8.19 -5.75 18.81
C GLU A 166 9.56 -6.43 19.10
N ARG A 167 10.33 -6.65 18.05
CA ARG A 167 11.67 -7.23 18.09
C ARG A 167 12.76 -6.20 18.45
N PHE A 168 12.51 -4.95 18.10
CA PHE A 168 13.46 -3.85 18.27
C PHE A 168 12.89 -2.78 19.18
N MET A 169 13.79 -2.04 19.84
CA MET A 169 13.45 -0.80 20.53
C MET A 169 13.21 0.31 19.50
N THR A 170 11.99 0.35 18.98
CA THR A 170 11.56 1.36 18.01
C THR A 170 11.23 2.68 18.69
N ASP A 171 11.10 3.76 17.89
CA ASP A 171 10.66 5.06 18.42
C ASP A 171 9.30 4.96 19.14
N THR A 172 8.40 4.09 18.68
CA THR A 172 7.13 3.81 19.35
C THR A 172 7.33 3.10 20.68
N ALA A 173 8.29 2.18 20.76
CA ALA A 173 8.58 1.43 21.98
C ALA A 173 9.10 2.32 23.13
N LEU A 174 9.70 3.47 22.81
CA LEU A 174 10.16 4.44 23.82
C LEU A 174 9.01 5.11 24.60
N TYR A 175 7.78 5.03 24.09
CA TYR A 175 6.58 5.55 24.77
C TYR A 175 5.74 4.46 25.45
N ALA A 176 6.20 3.20 25.41
CA ALA A 176 5.43 2.09 25.93
C ALA A 176 5.52 1.95 27.47
N ASP A 177 4.41 1.67 28.11
CA ASP A 177 4.37 1.24 29.50
C ASP A 177 4.84 -0.20 29.66
N ILE A 178 4.54 -1.05 28.65
CA ILE A 178 4.99 -2.45 28.60
C ILE A 178 5.56 -2.76 27.24
N ILE A 179 6.74 -3.38 27.22
CA ILE A 179 7.37 -3.92 26.03
C ILE A 179 7.38 -5.45 26.13
N LEU A 180 6.80 -6.10 25.11
CA LEU A 180 6.80 -7.54 24.94
C LEU A 180 7.79 -7.89 23.82
N PRO A 181 8.95 -8.51 24.15
CA PRO A 181 9.91 -8.92 23.14
C PRO A 181 9.33 -10.01 22.24
N ALA A 182 9.41 -9.79 20.92
CA ALA A 182 9.02 -10.78 19.93
C ALA A 182 10.25 -11.54 19.43
N THR A 183 10.06 -12.80 19.06
CA THR A 183 11.10 -13.63 18.44
C THR A 183 11.38 -13.17 17.01
N PHE A 184 12.58 -13.40 16.52
CA PHE A 184 12.91 -13.27 15.10
C PHE A 184 12.37 -14.46 14.31
N SER A 185 12.18 -14.26 13.01
CA SER A 185 11.69 -15.28 12.11
C SER A 185 12.53 -16.56 12.07
N VAL A 186 13.83 -16.45 12.38
CA VAL A 186 14.75 -17.60 12.46
C VAL A 186 14.68 -18.34 13.78
N GLU A 187 13.98 -17.82 14.78
CA GLU A 187 13.81 -18.40 16.12
C GLU A 187 12.48 -19.13 16.28
N GLN A 188 11.63 -19.10 15.27
CA GLN A 188 10.30 -19.70 15.31
C GLN A 188 9.97 -20.45 14.00
N THR A 189 9.07 -21.41 14.09
CA THR A 189 8.47 -22.02 12.89
C THR A 189 7.29 -21.17 12.46
N ASP A 190 7.31 -20.69 11.22
CA ASP A 190 6.26 -19.87 10.65
C ASP A 190 6.09 -20.18 9.17
N CYS A 191 5.02 -19.66 8.58
CA CYS A 191 4.74 -19.80 7.16
C CYS A 191 4.83 -18.42 6.53
N PHE A 192 5.79 -18.21 5.64
CA PHE A 192 6.02 -16.95 4.97
C PHE A 192 5.46 -16.97 3.56
N LYS A 193 4.69 -15.95 3.21
CA LYS A 193 4.34 -15.66 1.83
C LYS A 193 5.28 -14.59 1.29
N PRO A 194 6.02 -14.85 0.19
CA PRO A 194 6.81 -13.82 -0.46
C PRO A 194 5.93 -12.66 -0.91
N TYR A 195 6.41 -11.45 -0.74
CA TYR A 195 5.68 -10.25 -1.14
C TYR A 195 5.51 -10.21 -2.67
N GLY A 196 4.26 -10.28 -3.13
CA GLY A 196 3.92 -10.12 -4.55
C GLY A 196 3.93 -11.38 -5.41
N TYR A 197 4.22 -12.57 -4.87
CA TYR A 197 4.24 -13.82 -5.64
C TYR A 197 3.53 -14.94 -4.91
N GLY A 198 2.82 -15.78 -5.64
CA GLY A 198 1.99 -16.87 -5.08
C GLY A 198 2.76 -18.10 -4.59
N THR A 199 4.05 -17.99 -4.27
CA THR A 199 4.87 -19.08 -3.73
C THR A 199 5.08 -18.90 -2.23
N PHE A 200 5.06 -20.01 -1.49
CA PHE A 200 5.41 -20.08 -0.07
C PHE A 200 6.85 -20.58 0.08
N ALA A 201 7.56 -20.04 1.04
CA ALA A 201 8.85 -20.55 1.49
C ALA A 201 8.70 -21.18 2.87
#